data_4b558702514e7751aa45f41ff356b3e0
#
_entry.id   4b558702514e7751aa45f41ff356b3e0
#
_cell.length_a   1.000
_cell.length_b   1.000
_cell.length_c   1.000
_cell.angle_alpha   90.00
_cell.angle_beta   90.00
_cell.angle_gamma   90.00
#
_symmetry.space_group_name_H-M   'P 1'
#
loop_
_entity.id
_entity.type
_entity.pdbx_description
1 polymer ?
#
loop_
_entity_poly.entity_id
_entity_poly.type
_entity_poly.pdbx_seq_one_letter_code
_entity_poly.pdbx_strand_id
1 'polypeptide(L)'
;MNLQFFAEEDIHKQSSNSLKKAIRNLTKRIKEHEEYITKPYSHVPNWDEYSILYREGLKKHWRKEIVNFNNSIKCRIEELRKRGDNYE
;
A
#
# COMPACT_ATOMS: atom_id res chain seq x y z
N MET A 1 -16.53 -9.96 2.79
CA MET A 1 -15.88 -9.53 4.03
C MET A 1 -14.67 -8.66 3.71
N ASN A 2 -14.51 -7.58 4.42
CA ASN A 2 -13.47 -6.60 4.13
C ASN A 2 -12.16 -6.98 4.84
N LEU A 3 -11.12 -7.27 4.07
CA LEU A 3 -9.81 -7.63 4.60
C LEU A 3 -9.17 -6.53 5.44
N GLN A 4 -9.47 -5.27 5.12
CA GLN A 4 -8.97 -4.14 5.90
C GLN A 4 -9.52 -4.14 7.33
N PHE A 5 -10.75 -4.58 7.51
CA PHE A 5 -11.37 -4.66 8.82
C PHE A 5 -10.62 -5.63 9.74
N PHE A 6 -10.26 -6.78 9.22
CA PHE A 6 -9.47 -7.75 9.98
C PHE A 6 -8.09 -7.24 10.32
N ALA A 7 -7.45 -6.55 9.37
CA ALA A 7 -6.13 -5.99 9.59
C ALA A 7 -6.13 -4.97 10.72
N GLU A 8 -7.19 -4.18 10.84
CA GLU A 8 -7.34 -3.20 11.92
C GLU A 8 -7.46 -3.86 13.29
N GLU A 9 -8.21 -4.97 13.38
CA GLU A 9 -8.32 -5.72 14.62
C GLU A 9 -6.99 -6.32 15.06
N ASP A 10 -6.23 -6.84 14.09
CA ASP A 10 -4.94 -7.46 14.38
C ASP A 10 -3.88 -6.45 14.79
N ILE A 11 -3.98 -5.20 14.35
CA ILE A 11 -3.02 -4.14 14.66
C ILE A 11 -2.82 -4.00 16.16
N HIS A 12 -3.89 -4.06 16.94
CA HIS A 12 -3.82 -3.92 18.40
C HIS A 12 -3.05 -5.05 19.08
N LYS A 13 -2.99 -6.20 18.44
CA LYS A 13 -2.34 -7.40 18.97
C LYS A 13 -0.89 -7.55 18.53
N GLN A 14 -0.46 -6.76 17.54
CA GLN A 14 0.88 -6.86 17.01
C GLN A 14 1.87 -6.07 17.85
N SER A 15 3.12 -6.54 17.89
CA SER A 15 4.19 -5.81 18.55
C SER A 15 4.50 -4.51 17.81
N SER A 16 5.07 -3.55 18.51
CA SER A 16 5.49 -2.29 17.90
C SER A 16 6.51 -2.52 16.76
N ASN A 17 7.42 -3.47 16.95
CA ASN A 17 8.39 -3.81 15.92
C ASN A 17 7.73 -4.37 14.67
N SER A 18 6.72 -5.22 14.83
CA SER A 18 5.95 -5.76 13.70
C SER A 18 5.22 -4.65 12.94
N LEU A 19 4.64 -3.69 13.67
CA LEU A 19 3.96 -2.54 13.05
C LEU A 19 4.94 -1.69 12.26
N LYS A 20 6.12 -1.42 12.82
CA LYS A 20 7.15 -0.63 12.13
C LYS A 20 7.64 -1.34 10.86
N LYS A 21 7.83 -2.65 10.94
CA LYS A 21 8.23 -3.44 9.77
C LYS A 21 7.18 -3.39 8.67
N ALA A 22 5.91 -3.52 9.06
CA ALA A 22 4.80 -3.45 8.11
C ALA A 22 4.74 -2.08 7.43
N ILE A 23 4.96 -0.99 8.17
CA ILE A 23 4.98 0.35 7.61
C ILE A 23 6.09 0.49 6.56
N ARG A 24 7.29 -0.02 6.85
CA ARG A 24 8.40 0.01 5.90
C ARG A 24 8.07 -0.77 4.62
N ASN A 25 7.46 -1.95 4.78
CA ASN A 25 7.09 -2.78 3.63
C ASN A 25 5.99 -2.12 2.78
N LEU A 26 5.00 -1.52 3.43
CA LEU A 26 3.93 -0.80 2.74
C LEU A 26 4.46 0.43 2.00
N THR A 27 5.39 1.16 2.60
CA THR A 27 6.04 2.31 1.96
C THR A 27 6.77 1.88 0.69
N LYS A 28 7.45 0.73 0.75
CA LYS A 28 8.15 0.17 -0.41
C LYS A 28 7.15 -0.18 -1.51
N ARG A 29 6.02 -0.79 -1.17
CA ARG A 29 4.97 -1.14 -2.14
C ARG A 29 4.38 0.10 -2.81
N ILE A 30 4.22 1.19 -2.07
CA ILE A 30 3.74 2.46 -2.63
C ILE A 30 4.70 2.94 -3.71
N LYS A 31 6.00 2.91 -3.44
CA LYS A 31 7.01 3.32 -4.42
C LYS A 31 6.97 2.45 -5.67
N GLU A 32 6.81 1.14 -5.50
CA GLU A 32 6.70 0.22 -6.63
C GLU A 32 5.47 0.54 -7.50
N HIS A 33 4.33 0.80 -6.87
CA HIS A 33 3.10 1.13 -7.58
C HIS A 33 3.17 2.50 -8.26
N GLU A 34 3.85 3.46 -7.65
CA GLU A 34 4.11 4.75 -8.29
C GLU A 34 4.94 4.57 -9.56
N GLU A 35 5.92 3.68 -9.52
CA GLU A 35 6.71 3.35 -10.69
C GLU A 35 5.87 2.67 -11.77
N TYR A 36 4.95 1.78 -11.40
CA TYR A 36 4.04 1.16 -12.36
C TYR A 36 3.21 2.21 -13.11
N ILE A 37 2.80 3.27 -12.43
CA ILE A 37 2.00 4.34 -13.03
C ILE A 37 2.85 5.20 -13.97
N THR A 38 4.08 5.55 -13.56
CA THR A 38 4.96 6.42 -14.33
C THR A 38 5.68 5.66 -15.46
N LYS A 39 6.02 4.40 -15.22
CA LYS A 39 6.72 3.54 -16.18
C LYS A 39 6.04 2.18 -16.28
N PRO A 40 4.80 2.14 -16.78
CA PRO A 40 4.03 0.89 -16.80
C PRO A 40 4.68 -0.23 -17.58
N TYR A 41 5.45 0.10 -18.60
CA TYR A 41 6.15 -0.89 -19.40
C TYR A 41 7.22 -1.68 -18.61
N SER A 42 7.69 -1.15 -17.48
CA SER A 42 8.65 -1.86 -16.63
C SER A 42 7.99 -3.03 -15.89
N HIS A 43 6.68 -2.94 -15.65
CA HIS A 43 5.91 -3.96 -14.95
C HIS A 43 5.11 -4.84 -15.92
N VAL A 44 4.62 -4.24 -17.01
CA VAL A 44 3.83 -4.91 -18.05
C VAL A 44 4.59 -4.76 -19.38
N PRO A 45 5.39 -5.76 -19.77
CA PRO A 45 6.26 -5.65 -20.97
C PRO A 45 5.50 -5.34 -22.25
N ASN A 46 4.27 -5.82 -22.39
CA ASN A 46 3.45 -5.64 -23.58
C ASN A 46 2.49 -4.46 -23.45
N TRP A 47 2.89 -3.44 -22.68
CA TRP A 47 2.02 -2.31 -22.35
C TRP A 47 1.35 -1.70 -23.58
N ASP A 48 2.10 -1.49 -24.65
CA ASP A 48 1.58 -0.83 -25.84
C ASP A 48 0.61 -1.70 -26.65
N GLU A 49 0.60 -3.01 -26.40
CA GLU A 49 -0.30 -3.95 -27.08
C GLU A 49 -1.70 -3.95 -26.48
N TYR A 50 -1.86 -3.43 -25.27
CA TYR A 50 -3.15 -3.37 -24.62
C TYR A 50 -3.94 -2.15 -25.07
N SER A 51 -5.26 -2.27 -25.05
CA SER A 51 -6.13 -1.15 -25.40
C SER A 51 -5.95 0.01 -24.42
N ILE A 52 -6.27 1.21 -24.88
CA ILE A 52 -6.21 2.41 -24.02
C ILE A 52 -7.11 2.24 -22.80
N LEU A 53 -8.29 1.67 -22.99
CA LEU A 53 -9.24 1.46 -21.92
C LEU A 53 -8.68 0.50 -20.84
N TYR A 54 -8.04 -0.56 -21.27
CA TYR A 54 -7.40 -1.52 -20.35
C TYR A 54 -6.25 -0.86 -19.58
N ARG A 55 -5.42 -0.10 -20.30
CA ARG A 55 -4.28 0.59 -19.67
C ARG A 55 -4.74 1.59 -18.62
N GLU A 56 -5.79 2.36 -18.92
CA GLU A 56 -6.35 3.31 -17.97
C GLU A 56 -6.94 2.60 -16.75
N GLY A 57 -7.58 1.45 -16.96
CA GLY A 57 -8.10 0.63 -15.89
C GLY A 57 -7.02 0.13 -14.95
N LEU A 58 -5.87 -0.30 -15.48
CA LEU A 58 -4.73 -0.73 -14.67
C LEU A 58 -4.16 0.42 -13.85
N LYS A 59 -3.98 1.58 -14.45
CA LYS A 59 -3.47 2.75 -13.72
C LYS A 59 -4.41 3.16 -12.59
N LYS A 60 -5.71 3.12 -12.84
CA LYS A 60 -6.72 3.41 -11.82
C LYS A 60 -6.63 2.42 -10.67
N HIS A 61 -6.44 1.15 -10.98
CA HIS A 61 -6.27 0.09 -9.98
C HIS A 61 -5.02 0.35 -9.12
N TRP A 62 -3.89 0.68 -9.75
CA TRP A 62 -2.66 0.96 -9.03
C TRP A 62 -2.79 2.18 -8.11
N ARG A 63 -3.49 3.24 -8.56
CA ARG A 63 -3.75 4.40 -7.71
C ARG A 63 -4.60 4.03 -6.49
N LYS A 64 -5.60 3.17 -6.70
CA LYS A 64 -6.46 2.70 -5.61
C LYS A 64 -5.66 1.89 -4.59
N GLU A 65 -4.75 1.04 -5.06
CA GLU A 65 -3.90 0.27 -4.17
C GLU A 65 -2.99 1.19 -3.34
N ILE A 66 -2.46 2.25 -3.94
CA ILE A 66 -1.64 3.24 -3.22
C ILE A 66 -2.45 3.88 -2.10
N VAL A 67 -3.69 4.26 -2.36
CA VAL A 67 -4.58 4.83 -1.34
C VAL A 67 -4.78 3.82 -0.19
N ASN A 68 -5.00 2.56 -0.52
CA ASN A 68 -5.19 1.51 0.48
C ASN A 68 -3.92 1.30 1.32
N PHE A 69 -2.74 1.31 0.70
CA PHE A 69 -1.47 1.20 1.42
C PHE A 69 -1.26 2.39 2.36
N ASN A 70 -1.57 3.60 1.90
CA ASN A 70 -1.45 4.80 2.74
C ASN A 70 -2.38 4.74 3.95
N ASN A 71 -3.62 4.29 3.76
CA ASN A 71 -4.56 4.13 4.86
C ASN A 71 -4.07 3.09 5.87
N SER A 72 -3.50 2.01 5.39
CA SER A 72 -2.95 0.95 6.23
C SER A 72 -1.75 1.45 7.05
N ILE A 73 -0.89 2.25 6.44
CA ILE A 73 0.23 2.90 7.13
C ILE A 73 -0.28 3.82 8.23
N LYS A 74 -1.27 4.64 7.89
CA LYS A 74 -1.84 5.61 8.83
C LYS A 74 -2.40 4.93 10.08
N CYS A 75 -3.13 3.84 9.90
CA CYS A 75 -3.68 3.08 11.03
C CYS A 75 -2.58 2.55 11.96
N ARG A 76 -1.49 2.07 11.40
CA ARG A 76 -0.36 1.55 12.16
C ARG A 76 0.40 2.66 12.89
N ILE A 77 0.58 3.80 12.25
CA ILE A 77 1.21 4.96 12.89
C ILE A 77 0.37 5.43 14.06
N GLU A 78 -0.95 5.49 13.91
CA GLU A 78 -1.85 5.89 14.99
C GLU A 78 -1.77 4.93 16.17
N GLU A 79 -1.67 3.64 15.92
CA GLU A 79 -1.53 2.65 16.99
C GLU A 79 -0.20 2.82 17.74
N LEU A 80 0.89 3.03 17.00
CA LEU A 80 2.20 3.27 17.61
C LEU A 80 2.17 4.53 18.46
N ARG A 81 1.53 5.58 17.98
CA ARG A 81 1.40 6.83 18.73
C ARG A 81 0.63 6.64 20.03
N LYS A 82 -0.44 5.85 20.00
CA LYS A 82 -1.23 5.51 21.21
C LYS A 82 -0.39 4.79 22.25
N ARG A 83 0.56 3.98 21.80
CA ARG A 83 1.46 3.24 22.70
C ARG A 83 2.61 4.11 23.23
N GLY A 84 2.75 5.33 22.72
CA GLY A 84 3.89 6.18 23.06
C GLY A 84 5.15 5.84 22.26
N ASP A 85 5.04 5.00 21.24
CA ASP A 85 6.16 4.66 20.36
C ASP A 85 6.18 5.61 19.18
N ASN A 86 7.36 6.15 18.86
CA ASN A 86 7.54 6.99 17.69
C ASN A 86 7.95 6.13 16.50
N TYR A 87 7.36 6.43 15.36
CA TYR A 87 7.78 5.83 14.11
C TYR A 87 8.74 6.79 13.41
N GLU A 88 9.90 6.28 13.07
CA GLU A 88 10.87 7.02 12.26
C GLU A 88 11.32 6.21 11.07
#